data_0fc043890db96a93e1b36f5bd2bc1f67
#
_entry.id   0fc043890db96a93e1b36f5bd2bc1f67
#
_cell.length_a   1.000
_cell.length_b   1.000
_cell.length_c   1.000
_cell.angle_alpha   90.00
_cell.angle_beta   90.00
_cell.angle_gamma   90.00
#
_symmetry.space_group_name_H-M   'P 1'
#
loop_
_entity.id
_entity.type
_entity.pdbx_description
1 polymer ?
#
loop_
_entity_poly.entity_id
_entity_poly.type
_entity_poly.pdbx_seq_one_letter_code
_entity_poly.pdbx_strand_id
1 'polypeptide(L)'
;QPEGVWEPTVGGTFWMVGWGGGVSSLNLSNRVAEKHHNVYETEALAKKASVLQRRSNLVIQACLNFEPDFVADWSDDSGLKYGFHYSHTMQAWHYSTTFLNDDSVAYVSTSEIAYKVMEYLNSQRIK
;
A
#
# COMPACT_ATOMS: atom_id res chain seq x y z
N GLN A 1 23.25 -1.04 -7.37
CA GLN A 1 22.07 -0.21 -7.51
C GLN A 1 21.55 -0.24 -8.95
N PRO A 2 20.25 -0.45 -9.19
CA PRO A 2 19.72 -0.48 -10.56
C PRO A 2 19.92 0.85 -11.27
N GLU A 3 20.35 0.80 -12.51
CA GLU A 3 20.49 1.98 -13.34
C GLU A 3 19.12 2.65 -13.55
N GLY A 4 19.07 3.97 -13.50
CA GLY A 4 17.84 4.72 -13.74
C GLY A 4 16.97 4.93 -12.51
N VAL A 5 17.34 4.40 -11.37
CA VAL A 5 16.61 4.67 -10.12
C VAL A 5 17.17 5.94 -9.49
N TRP A 6 16.29 6.92 -9.32
CA TRP A 6 16.66 8.17 -8.68
C TRP A 6 16.89 7.98 -7.18
N GLU A 7 17.93 8.64 -6.66
CA GLU A 7 18.19 8.69 -5.23
C GLU A 7 18.32 10.14 -4.76
N PRO A 8 17.84 10.45 -3.56
CA PRO A 8 18.00 11.78 -3.01
C PRO A 8 19.47 12.08 -2.70
N THR A 9 19.86 13.33 -2.97
CA THR A 9 21.21 13.82 -2.64
C THR A 9 21.13 14.85 -1.54
N VAL A 10 22.17 14.88 -0.70
CA VAL A 10 22.28 15.90 0.36
C VAL A 10 22.35 17.27 -0.29
N GLY A 11 21.53 18.21 0.22
CA GLY A 11 21.45 19.57 -0.34
C GLY A 11 20.47 19.73 -1.48
N GLY A 12 19.92 18.63 -2.01
CA GLY A 12 18.89 18.69 -3.04
C GLY A 12 17.51 19.00 -2.49
N THR A 13 16.61 19.41 -3.38
CA THR A 13 15.20 19.59 -3.05
C THR A 13 14.41 18.41 -3.59
N PHE A 14 13.57 17.82 -2.76
CA PHE A 14 12.69 16.74 -3.19
C PHE A 14 11.36 16.80 -2.45
N TRP A 15 10.47 15.88 -2.80
CA TRP A 15 9.11 15.87 -2.35
C TRP A 15 8.87 14.67 -1.47
N MET A 16 8.16 14.86 -0.37
CA MET A 16 7.89 13.82 0.61
C MET A 16 6.40 13.67 0.80
N VAL A 17 5.96 12.41 0.96
CA VAL A 17 4.60 12.10 1.37
C VAL A 17 4.58 12.07 2.90
N GLY A 18 3.77 12.93 3.49
CA GLY A 18 3.64 13.01 4.94
C GLY A 18 2.44 12.25 5.48
N TRP A 19 2.17 12.46 6.75
CA TRP A 19 1.02 11.90 7.44
C TRP A 19 -0.26 12.38 6.75
N GLY A 20 -1.23 11.50 6.61
CA GLY A 20 -2.49 11.84 5.96
C GLY A 20 -2.41 11.96 4.44
N GLY A 21 -1.26 11.67 3.84
CA GLY A 21 -1.09 11.66 2.39
C GLY A 21 -0.75 13.01 1.78
N GLY A 22 -0.49 14.03 2.60
CA GLY A 22 -0.06 15.33 2.10
C GLY A 22 1.33 15.28 1.49
N VAL A 23 1.56 16.10 0.48
CA VAL A 23 2.85 16.18 -0.21
C VAL A 23 3.49 17.52 0.09
N SER A 24 4.77 17.51 0.48
CA SER A 24 5.52 18.74 0.77
C SER A 24 6.92 18.65 0.20
N SER A 25 7.47 19.83 -0.16
CA SER A 25 8.86 19.89 -0.55
C SER A 25 9.76 19.86 0.68
N LEU A 26 10.92 19.25 0.53
CA LEU A 26 11.87 19.11 1.60
C LEU A 26 13.26 19.34 1.07
N ASN A 27 14.03 20.17 1.78
CA ASN A 27 15.42 20.43 1.48
C ASN A 27 16.27 19.61 2.44
N LEU A 28 16.94 18.59 1.93
CA LEU A 28 17.68 17.69 2.79
C LEU A 28 19.07 18.18 3.08
N SER A 29 19.29 18.49 4.32
CA SER A 29 20.60 18.90 4.80
C SER A 29 21.35 17.76 5.51
N ASN A 30 20.75 16.56 5.64
CA ASN A 30 21.39 15.52 6.42
C ASN A 30 20.88 14.11 6.09
N ARG A 31 21.25 13.16 6.93
CA ARG A 31 21.02 11.72 6.81
C ARG A 31 19.55 11.28 6.80
N VAL A 32 18.62 12.19 6.92
CA VAL A 32 17.19 11.85 6.97
C VAL A 32 16.74 11.21 5.67
N ALA A 33 17.31 11.64 4.54
CA ALA A 33 17.01 11.10 3.23
C ALA A 33 17.32 9.61 3.11
N GLU A 34 18.42 9.18 3.68
CA GLU A 34 18.87 7.79 3.57
C GLU A 34 17.93 6.82 4.28
N LYS A 35 17.13 7.32 5.21
CA LYS A 35 16.24 6.50 6.05
C LYS A 35 14.78 6.59 5.65
N HIS A 36 14.41 7.52 4.76
CA HIS A 36 13.03 7.70 4.37
C HIS A 36 12.79 7.19 2.95
N HIS A 37 11.93 6.19 2.84
CA HIS A 37 11.54 5.62 1.56
C HIS A 37 10.38 6.37 0.90
N ASN A 38 9.96 7.51 1.47
CA ASN A 38 8.83 8.31 0.98
C ASN A 38 9.27 9.61 0.33
N VAL A 39 10.42 9.59 -0.33
CA VAL A 39 11.01 10.77 -0.97
C VAL A 39 11.02 10.59 -2.48
N TYR A 40 10.59 11.62 -3.20
CA TYR A 40 10.41 11.55 -4.65
C TYR A 40 11.03 12.77 -5.31
N GLU A 41 11.52 12.56 -6.54
CA GLU A 41 12.21 13.59 -7.27
C GLU A 41 11.31 14.78 -7.63
N THR A 42 10.03 14.52 -7.92
CA THR A 42 9.07 15.54 -8.32
C THR A 42 7.81 15.49 -7.48
N GLU A 43 7.10 16.63 -7.44
CA GLU A 43 5.79 16.71 -6.78
C GLU A 43 4.78 15.72 -7.38
N ALA A 44 4.79 15.59 -8.72
CA ALA A 44 3.87 14.69 -9.41
C ALA A 44 4.07 13.24 -8.98
N LEU A 45 5.33 12.80 -8.86
CA LEU A 45 5.64 11.45 -8.40
C LEU A 45 5.22 11.24 -6.95
N ALA A 46 5.44 12.24 -6.09
CA ALA A 46 5.03 12.16 -4.69
C ALA A 46 3.51 12.07 -4.56
N LYS A 47 2.76 12.81 -5.37
CA LYS A 47 1.29 12.72 -5.38
C LYS A 47 0.79 11.35 -5.83
N LYS A 48 1.44 10.77 -6.84
CA LYS A 48 1.15 9.39 -7.26
C LYS A 48 1.40 8.40 -6.13
N ALA A 49 2.55 8.51 -5.49
CA ALA A 49 2.91 7.65 -4.36
C ALA A 49 1.91 7.78 -3.21
N SER A 50 1.45 8.99 -2.92
CA SER A 50 0.46 9.25 -1.89
C SER A 50 -0.84 8.46 -2.12
N VAL A 51 -1.33 8.45 -3.36
CA VAL A 51 -2.54 7.70 -3.70
C VAL A 51 -2.33 6.20 -3.49
N LEU A 52 -1.21 5.66 -3.97
CA LEU A 52 -0.89 4.24 -3.83
C LEU A 52 -0.75 3.83 -2.36
N GLN A 53 -0.09 4.66 -1.57
CA GLN A 53 0.09 4.40 -0.15
C GLN A 53 -1.24 4.42 0.60
N ARG A 54 -2.12 5.36 0.28
CA ARG A 54 -3.44 5.42 0.92
C ARG A 54 -4.28 4.19 0.61
N ARG A 55 -4.22 3.68 -0.62
CA ARG A 55 -4.89 2.45 -1.00
C ARG A 55 -4.36 1.25 -0.21
N SER A 56 -3.04 1.12 -0.13
CA SER A 56 -2.40 0.04 0.63
C SER A 56 -2.75 0.12 2.10
N ASN A 57 -2.69 1.31 2.69
CA ASN A 57 -3.01 1.52 4.10
C ASN A 57 -4.47 1.20 4.40
N LEU A 58 -5.38 1.51 3.47
CA LEU A 58 -6.78 1.20 3.62
C LEU A 58 -7.02 -0.31 3.68
N VAL A 59 -6.36 -1.07 2.81
CA VAL A 59 -6.46 -2.54 2.81
C VAL A 59 -5.94 -3.10 4.13
N ILE A 60 -4.77 -2.64 4.57
CA ILE A 60 -4.18 -3.10 5.84
C ILE A 60 -5.14 -2.81 7.00
N GLN A 61 -5.65 -1.59 7.07
CA GLN A 61 -6.56 -1.18 8.13
C GLN A 61 -7.83 -2.03 8.14
N ALA A 62 -8.43 -2.24 6.97
CA ALA A 62 -9.64 -3.02 6.85
C ALA A 62 -9.43 -4.47 7.28
N CYS A 63 -8.36 -5.12 6.81
CA CYS A 63 -8.06 -6.49 7.18
C CYS A 63 -7.84 -6.64 8.68
N LEU A 64 -7.11 -5.72 9.29
CA LEU A 64 -6.83 -5.76 10.72
C LEU A 64 -8.09 -5.48 11.56
N ASN A 65 -8.99 -4.64 11.06
CA ASN A 65 -10.24 -4.37 11.77
C ASN A 65 -11.19 -5.57 11.75
N PHE A 66 -11.28 -6.25 10.63
CA PHE A 66 -12.20 -7.38 10.49
C PHE A 66 -11.63 -8.69 11.00
N GLU A 67 -10.31 -8.84 10.97
CA GLU A 67 -9.65 -10.07 11.43
C GLU A 67 -8.29 -9.76 12.04
N PRO A 68 -8.26 -9.18 13.26
CA PRO A 68 -7.00 -8.70 13.84
C PRO A 68 -6.01 -9.80 14.22
N ASP A 69 -6.49 -11.01 14.47
CA ASP A 69 -5.63 -12.09 14.97
C ASP A 69 -5.12 -13.02 13.87
N PHE A 70 -5.52 -12.81 12.63
CA PHE A 70 -5.09 -13.69 11.55
C PHE A 70 -3.67 -13.35 11.10
N VAL A 71 -2.85 -14.40 11.02
CA VAL A 71 -1.50 -14.32 10.44
C VAL A 71 -1.44 -15.36 9.34
N ALA A 72 -1.15 -14.90 8.10
CA ALA A 72 -1.08 -15.80 6.96
C ALA A 72 0.14 -16.72 7.09
N ASP A 73 -0.07 -18.03 6.94
CA ASP A 73 1.00 -19.02 6.94
C ASP A 73 1.34 -19.39 5.50
N TRP A 74 2.46 -18.91 5.04
CA TRP A 74 2.91 -19.11 3.66
C TRP A 74 3.68 -20.42 3.48
N SER A 75 3.99 -21.12 4.57
CA SER A 75 4.61 -22.43 4.53
C SER A 75 3.59 -23.56 4.30
N ASP A 76 2.31 -23.28 4.54
CA ASP A 76 1.21 -24.22 4.39
C ASP A 76 0.43 -23.92 3.11
N ASP A 77 0.59 -24.76 2.10
CA ASP A 77 -0.10 -24.61 0.82
C ASP A 77 -1.53 -25.13 0.84
N SER A 78 -1.98 -25.72 1.94
CA SER A 78 -3.36 -26.19 2.08
C SER A 78 -4.31 -25.08 2.57
N GLY A 79 -3.77 -23.99 3.13
CA GLY A 79 -4.57 -22.90 3.68
C GLY A 79 -4.87 -21.83 2.65
N LEU A 80 -6.16 -21.62 2.33
CA LEU A 80 -6.58 -20.52 1.48
C LEU A 80 -6.41 -19.20 2.19
N LYS A 81 -5.93 -18.22 1.45
CA LYS A 81 -5.83 -16.82 1.90
C LYS A 81 -6.55 -15.95 0.89
N TYR A 82 -7.20 -14.91 1.37
CA TYR A 82 -7.96 -13.99 0.53
C TYR A 82 -7.29 -12.63 0.53
N GLY A 83 -6.83 -12.21 -0.63
CA GLY A 83 -6.19 -10.93 -0.83
C GLY A 83 -7.08 -9.97 -1.61
N PHE A 84 -6.63 -8.72 -1.73
CA PHE A 84 -7.44 -7.64 -2.28
C PHE A 84 -6.69 -6.88 -3.35
N HIS A 85 -7.40 -6.51 -4.42
CA HIS A 85 -6.86 -5.69 -5.48
C HIS A 85 -7.93 -4.75 -6.04
N TYR A 86 -7.48 -3.62 -6.54
CA TYR A 86 -8.36 -2.63 -7.15
C TYR A 86 -8.38 -2.83 -8.67
N SER A 87 -9.57 -3.00 -9.22
CA SER A 87 -9.75 -3.11 -10.66
C SER A 87 -10.01 -1.73 -11.26
N HIS A 88 -9.10 -1.23 -12.07
CA HIS A 88 -9.27 0.05 -12.75
C HIS A 88 -10.37 0.00 -13.80
N THR A 89 -10.56 -1.15 -14.43
CA THR A 89 -11.62 -1.34 -15.41
C THR A 89 -13.02 -1.23 -14.79
N MET A 90 -13.20 -1.87 -13.65
CA MET A 90 -14.48 -1.87 -12.93
C MET A 90 -14.59 -0.77 -11.90
N GLN A 91 -13.49 -0.06 -11.62
CA GLN A 91 -13.41 0.99 -10.59
C GLN A 91 -13.91 0.51 -9.24
N ALA A 92 -13.49 -0.69 -8.87
CA ALA A 92 -13.93 -1.32 -7.63
C ALA A 92 -12.86 -2.28 -7.10
N TRP A 93 -12.93 -2.51 -5.80
CA TRP A 93 -12.10 -3.51 -5.13
C TRP A 93 -12.70 -4.89 -5.29
N HIS A 94 -11.82 -5.88 -5.47
CA HIS A 94 -12.17 -7.29 -5.55
C HIS A 94 -11.27 -8.08 -4.63
N TYR A 95 -11.74 -9.25 -4.18
CA TYR A 95 -10.87 -10.19 -3.50
C TYR A 95 -10.61 -11.42 -4.37
N SER A 96 -9.50 -12.06 -4.13
CA SER A 96 -9.12 -13.29 -4.81
C SER A 96 -8.46 -14.26 -3.83
N THR A 97 -8.49 -15.54 -4.16
CA THR A 97 -7.90 -16.58 -3.34
C THR A 97 -6.48 -16.86 -3.75
N THR A 98 -5.63 -17.19 -2.78
CA THR A 98 -4.28 -17.66 -3.04
C THR A 98 -3.84 -18.62 -1.96
N PHE A 99 -2.95 -19.54 -2.31
CA PHE A 99 -2.32 -20.45 -1.35
C PHE A 99 -0.91 -20.01 -1.01
N LEU A 100 -0.15 -19.56 -2.00
CA LEU A 100 1.28 -19.31 -1.86
C LEU A 100 1.73 -17.92 -2.31
N ASN A 101 0.91 -17.21 -3.07
CA ASN A 101 1.30 -15.92 -3.65
C ASN A 101 0.99 -14.77 -2.72
N ASP A 102 1.94 -13.84 -2.64
CA ASP A 102 1.81 -12.65 -1.82
C ASP A 102 1.56 -11.43 -2.71
N ASP A 103 0.37 -11.39 -3.34
CA ASP A 103 -0.01 -10.34 -4.27
C ASP A 103 -0.77 -9.18 -3.63
N SER A 104 -1.11 -9.31 -2.35
CA SER A 104 -1.84 -8.29 -1.61
C SER A 104 -1.01 -7.82 -0.43
N VAL A 105 -1.23 -6.58 0.01
CA VAL A 105 -0.54 -6.03 1.18
C VAL A 105 -1.04 -6.64 2.49
N ALA A 106 -2.23 -7.23 2.48
CA ALA A 106 -2.80 -7.90 3.66
C ALA A 106 -3.80 -8.95 3.20
N TYR A 107 -4.12 -9.88 4.10
CA TYR A 107 -4.97 -11.04 3.80
C TYR A 107 -5.93 -11.32 4.93
N VAL A 108 -7.02 -12.02 4.60
CA VAL A 108 -7.95 -12.57 5.59
C VAL A 108 -8.17 -14.05 5.33
N SER A 109 -8.76 -14.75 6.29
CA SER A 109 -8.79 -16.22 6.31
C SER A 109 -10.02 -16.85 5.64
N THR A 110 -11.13 -16.11 5.51
CA THR A 110 -12.38 -16.68 4.98
C THR A 110 -12.99 -15.78 3.91
N SER A 111 -13.77 -16.37 3.01
CA SER A 111 -14.48 -15.61 1.97
C SER A 111 -15.54 -14.67 2.57
N GLU A 112 -16.13 -15.05 3.68
CA GLU A 112 -17.13 -14.23 4.36
C GLU A 112 -16.51 -12.92 4.86
N ILE A 113 -15.35 -13.01 5.52
CA ILE A 113 -14.62 -11.84 5.98
C ILE A 113 -14.11 -11.05 4.77
N ALA A 114 -13.62 -11.72 3.74
CA ALA A 114 -13.13 -11.05 2.53
C ALA A 114 -14.24 -10.21 1.86
N TYR A 115 -15.45 -10.73 1.81
CA TYR A 115 -16.58 -9.98 1.27
C TYR A 115 -16.86 -8.71 2.09
N LYS A 116 -16.83 -8.81 3.41
CA LYS A 116 -17.01 -7.66 4.30
C LYS A 116 -15.93 -6.61 4.10
N VAL A 117 -14.68 -7.03 3.97
CA VAL A 117 -13.56 -6.13 3.70
C VAL A 117 -13.77 -5.45 2.35
N MET A 118 -14.12 -6.21 1.32
CA MET A 118 -14.36 -5.68 -0.02
C MET A 118 -15.46 -4.62 -0.02
N GLU A 119 -16.57 -4.88 0.66
CA GLU A 119 -17.65 -3.90 0.77
C GLU A 119 -17.18 -2.62 1.46
N TYR A 120 -16.40 -2.75 2.52
CA TYR A 120 -15.85 -1.60 3.23
C TYR A 120 -14.93 -0.80 2.32
N LEU A 121 -14.02 -1.46 1.61
CA LEU A 121 -13.09 -0.79 0.70
C LEU A 121 -13.84 -0.01 -0.37
N ASN A 122 -14.88 -0.62 -0.94
CA ASN A 122 -15.68 0.03 -1.98
C ASN A 122 -16.48 1.23 -1.45
N SER A 123 -16.80 1.25 -0.16
CA SER A 123 -17.50 2.37 0.46
C SER A 123 -16.62 3.59 0.69
N GLN A 124 -15.29 3.41 0.71
CA GLN A 124 -14.35 4.49 1.04
C GLN A 124 -14.00 5.41 -0.14
N ARG A 125 -14.19 4.96 -1.37
CA ARG A 125 -14.00 5.76 -2.60
C ARG A 125 -12.73 6.60 -2.63
N ILE A 126 -11.59 5.94 -2.48
CA ILE A 126 -10.31 6.62 -2.70
C ILE A 126 -10.09 6.73 -4.21
N LYS A 127 -10.02 7.95 -4.67
CA LYS A 127 -9.77 8.25 -6.08
C LYS A 127 -8.28 8.41 -6.35
#